data_9d8f2d6c986836c6f50a0a4a9a849077
#
_entry.id   9d8f2d6c986836c6f50a0a4a9a849077
#
_cell.length_a   1.000
_cell.length_b   1.000
_cell.length_c   1.000
_cell.angle_alpha   90.00
_cell.angle_beta   90.00
_cell.angle_gamma   90.00
#
_symmetry.space_group_name_H-M   'P 1'
#
loop_
_entity.id
_entity.type
_entity.pdbx_description
1 polymer ?
#
loop_
_entity_poly.entity_id
_entity_poly.type
_entity_poly.pdbx_seq_one_letter_code
_entity_poly.pdbx_strand_id
1 'polypeptide(L)'
;MKDNNSLAHTKWNCKYHIVFAPKYRRKVIYGKIWADIGKILRLLCDRKGVEIIEAECCPDHIHMLVRIPPKYSVSYIVGYLKGKSSLMIFDRHANLKYKYGNRHFWCRGYYVDTVGKNTKKIEEYIRTQLQEDIAEDQISMKEYIDPFVQNKE
;
A
#
# COMPACT_ATOMS: atom_id res chain seq x y z
N MET A 1 -6.04 23.71 -5.67
CA MET A 1 -6.19 22.30 -6.06
C MET A 1 -7.64 21.88 -5.91
N LYS A 2 -8.26 21.45 -6.96
CA LYS A 2 -9.65 20.96 -6.91
C LYS A 2 -9.67 19.59 -6.24
N ASP A 3 -10.40 19.47 -5.13
CA ASP A 3 -10.56 18.19 -4.43
C ASP A 3 -11.40 17.17 -5.19
N ASN A 4 -12.11 17.60 -6.21
CA ASN A 4 -13.02 16.74 -6.96
C ASN A 4 -12.51 16.50 -8.36
N ASN A 5 -12.46 15.24 -8.75
CA ASN A 5 -12.17 14.82 -10.09
C ASN A 5 -13.44 14.70 -10.91
N SER A 6 -13.31 14.75 -12.23
CA SER A 6 -14.44 14.56 -13.12
C SER A 6 -14.13 13.47 -14.14
N LEU A 7 -15.11 12.64 -14.44
CA LEU A 7 -15.10 11.66 -15.48
C LEU A 7 -16.41 11.82 -16.27
N ALA A 8 -16.31 12.29 -17.51
CA ALA A 8 -17.48 12.68 -18.31
C ALA A 8 -18.37 13.68 -17.55
N HIS A 9 -19.57 13.29 -17.14
CA HIS A 9 -20.49 14.13 -16.35
C HIS A 9 -20.47 13.84 -14.87
N THR A 10 -19.55 12.97 -14.41
CA THR A 10 -19.45 12.54 -13.02
C THR A 10 -18.29 13.23 -12.33
N LYS A 11 -18.57 13.89 -11.22
CA LYS A 11 -17.54 14.39 -10.30
C LYS A 11 -17.35 13.38 -9.18
N TRP A 12 -16.09 13.17 -8.78
CA TRP A 12 -15.78 12.19 -7.74
C TRP A 12 -14.56 12.59 -6.93
N ASN A 13 -14.54 12.09 -5.70
CA ASN A 13 -13.43 12.31 -4.76
C ASN A 13 -13.31 11.10 -3.82
N CYS A 14 -13.03 9.95 -4.41
CA CYS A 14 -12.96 8.68 -3.70
C CYS A 14 -11.55 8.43 -3.22
N LYS A 15 -11.28 8.80 -1.97
CA LYS A 15 -9.97 8.67 -1.32
C LYS A 15 -9.96 7.52 -0.34
N TYR A 16 -8.85 6.80 -0.33
CA TYR A 16 -8.66 5.66 0.56
C TYR A 16 -7.26 5.66 1.13
N HIS A 17 -7.19 5.34 2.42
CA HIS A 17 -5.94 4.93 3.06
C HIS A 17 -5.81 3.42 2.95
N ILE A 18 -4.74 2.93 2.33
CA ILE A 18 -4.50 1.52 2.06
C ILE A 18 -3.16 1.13 2.67
N VAL A 19 -3.16 0.01 3.38
CA VAL A 19 -1.94 -0.57 3.96
C VAL A 19 -1.84 -2.03 3.53
N PHE A 20 -0.68 -2.43 3.02
CA PHE A 20 -0.37 -3.83 2.75
C PHE A 20 1.10 -4.11 3.02
N ALA A 21 1.41 -5.39 3.24
CA ALA A 21 2.71 -5.80 3.74
C ALA A 21 3.29 -6.97 2.94
N PRO A 22 4.63 -7.10 2.88
CA PRO A 22 5.25 -8.32 2.39
C PRO A 22 4.83 -9.55 3.16
N LYS A 23 4.85 -10.69 2.50
CA LYS A 23 4.50 -11.99 3.09
C LYS A 23 5.31 -12.22 4.37
N TYR A 24 4.63 -12.59 5.44
CA TYR A 24 5.17 -12.74 6.80
C TYR A 24 5.70 -11.42 7.41
N ARG A 25 5.31 -10.25 6.90
CA ARG A 25 5.81 -8.94 7.30
C ARG A 25 7.33 -8.87 7.36
N ARG A 26 7.99 -9.54 6.46
CA ARG A 26 9.45 -9.51 6.40
C ARG A 26 9.94 -8.11 6.07
N LYS A 27 10.99 -7.69 6.77
CA LYS A 27 11.66 -6.42 6.52
C LYS A 27 12.58 -6.56 5.31
N VAL A 28 12.02 -6.48 4.11
CA VAL A 28 12.75 -6.67 2.84
C VAL A 28 12.78 -5.44 1.95
N ILE A 29 12.03 -4.39 2.32
CA ILE A 29 11.90 -3.19 1.50
C ILE A 29 13.02 -2.20 1.86
N TYR A 30 14.20 -2.41 1.26
CA TYR A 30 15.38 -1.57 1.43
C TYR A 30 16.06 -1.28 0.11
N GLY A 31 16.87 -0.25 0.07
CA GLY A 31 17.80 0.03 -1.01
C GLY A 31 17.15 -0.03 -2.39
N LYS A 32 17.65 -0.89 -3.26
CA LYS A 32 17.14 -1.04 -4.63
C LYS A 32 15.70 -1.56 -4.67
N ILE A 33 15.33 -2.46 -3.77
CA ILE A 33 13.96 -2.98 -3.68
C ILE A 33 13.01 -1.84 -3.30
N TRP A 34 13.36 -1.03 -2.33
CA TRP A 34 12.59 0.14 -1.93
C TRP A 34 12.35 1.10 -3.11
N ALA A 35 13.40 1.43 -3.84
CA ALA A 35 13.31 2.32 -5.00
C ALA A 35 12.45 1.72 -6.12
N ASP A 36 12.62 0.43 -6.41
CA ASP A 36 11.87 -0.28 -7.45
C ASP A 36 10.39 -0.39 -7.07
N ILE A 37 10.06 -0.73 -5.84
CA ILE A 37 8.67 -0.82 -5.38
C ILE A 37 7.96 0.53 -5.54
N GLY A 38 8.58 1.61 -5.13
CA GLY A 38 8.02 2.94 -5.30
C GLY A 38 7.71 3.27 -6.76
N LYS A 39 8.67 3.01 -7.65
CA LYS A 39 8.49 3.22 -9.10
C LYS A 39 7.42 2.32 -9.70
N ILE A 40 7.40 1.05 -9.31
CA ILE A 40 6.43 0.06 -9.81
C ILE A 40 5.02 0.46 -9.41
N LEU A 41 4.80 0.78 -8.14
CA LEU A 41 3.47 1.15 -7.65
C LEU A 41 2.98 2.43 -8.31
N ARG A 42 3.85 3.43 -8.49
CA ARG A 42 3.50 4.66 -9.21
C ARG A 42 3.11 4.38 -10.66
N LEU A 43 3.88 3.57 -11.36
CA LEU A 43 3.58 3.19 -12.75
C LEU A 43 2.22 2.47 -12.84
N LEU A 44 1.97 1.52 -11.96
CA LEU A 44 0.74 0.74 -11.95
C LEU A 44 -0.48 1.61 -11.62
N CYS A 45 -0.35 2.52 -10.67
CA CYS A 45 -1.39 3.48 -10.34
C CYS A 45 -1.69 4.40 -11.54
N ASP A 46 -0.66 4.92 -12.20
CA ASP A 46 -0.81 5.77 -13.38
C ASP A 46 -1.57 5.06 -14.51
N ARG A 47 -1.31 3.77 -14.73
CA ARG A 47 -2.01 2.97 -15.74
C ARG A 47 -3.51 2.85 -15.49
N LYS A 48 -3.95 2.97 -14.26
CA LYS A 48 -5.36 2.87 -13.87
C LYS A 48 -5.99 4.22 -13.54
N GLY A 49 -5.26 5.30 -13.71
CA GLY A 49 -5.76 6.62 -13.33
C GLY A 49 -5.92 6.81 -11.84
N VAL A 50 -5.23 6.01 -11.04
CA VAL A 50 -5.19 6.14 -9.58
C VAL A 50 -4.14 7.17 -9.20
N GLU A 51 -4.56 8.21 -8.50
CA GLU A 51 -3.67 9.26 -8.00
C GLU A 51 -3.11 8.87 -6.64
N ILE A 52 -1.79 8.89 -6.50
CA ILE A 52 -1.12 8.74 -5.22
C ILE A 52 -0.98 10.14 -4.60
N ILE A 53 -1.72 10.39 -3.52
CA ILE A 53 -1.66 11.67 -2.79
C ILE A 53 -0.47 11.68 -1.85
N GLU A 54 -0.30 10.59 -1.10
CA GLU A 54 0.80 10.38 -0.17
C GLU A 54 1.12 8.88 -0.15
N ALA A 55 2.39 8.52 0.00
CA ALA A 55 2.80 7.13 0.16
C ALA A 55 4.06 7.05 1.00
N GLU A 56 4.13 6.02 1.83
CA GLU A 56 5.27 5.68 2.66
C GLU A 56 5.63 4.22 2.42
N CYS A 57 6.87 3.97 1.97
CA CYS A 57 7.42 2.63 1.83
C CYS A 57 8.28 2.35 3.05
N CYS A 58 7.76 1.54 3.94
CA CYS A 58 8.46 1.09 5.14
C CYS A 58 9.12 -0.27 4.90
N PRO A 59 10.11 -0.67 5.69
CA PRO A 59 10.79 -1.95 5.47
C PRO A 59 9.87 -3.17 5.44
N ASP A 60 8.76 -3.15 6.16
CA ASP A 60 7.83 -4.27 6.31
C ASP A 60 6.39 -3.96 5.88
N HIS A 61 6.12 -2.80 5.34
CA HIS A 61 4.77 -2.44 4.88
C HIS A 61 4.77 -1.19 4.00
N ILE A 62 3.66 -1.02 3.30
CA ILE A 62 3.38 0.16 2.47
C ILE A 62 2.13 0.84 3.02
N HIS A 63 2.21 2.15 3.22
CA HIS A 63 1.05 3.01 3.43
C HIS A 63 0.82 3.86 2.19
N MET A 64 -0.40 3.89 1.70
CA MET A 64 -0.77 4.73 0.55
C MET A 64 -2.06 5.47 0.84
N LEU A 65 -2.06 6.75 0.54
CA LEU A 65 -3.28 7.54 0.41
C LEU A 65 -3.52 7.76 -1.07
N VAL A 66 -4.60 7.21 -1.59
CA VAL A 66 -4.88 7.20 -3.02
C VAL A 66 -6.28 7.70 -3.33
N ARG A 67 -6.43 8.26 -4.53
CA ARG A 67 -7.73 8.61 -5.09
C ARG A 67 -8.01 7.65 -6.23
N ILE A 68 -9.07 6.85 -6.09
CA ILE A 68 -9.42 5.78 -7.05
C ILE A 68 -10.64 6.21 -7.86
N PRO A 69 -10.59 6.13 -9.20
CA PRO A 69 -11.77 6.37 -10.03
C PRO A 69 -12.93 5.45 -9.63
N PRO A 70 -14.18 5.96 -9.59
CA PRO A 70 -15.32 5.19 -9.12
C PRO A 70 -15.68 3.98 -9.99
N LYS A 71 -15.14 3.89 -11.20
CA LYS A 71 -15.30 2.71 -12.08
C LYS A 71 -14.57 1.48 -11.56
N TYR A 72 -13.64 1.64 -10.61
CA TYR A 72 -12.89 0.52 -10.02
C TYR A 72 -13.28 0.33 -8.56
N SER A 73 -13.42 -0.93 -8.14
CA SER A 73 -13.48 -1.26 -6.72
C SER A 73 -12.08 -1.16 -6.08
N VAL A 74 -12.05 -0.94 -4.78
CA VAL A 74 -10.80 -0.97 -4.02
C VAL A 74 -10.13 -2.34 -4.13
N SER A 75 -10.89 -3.42 -4.01
CA SER A 75 -10.37 -4.78 -4.11
C SER A 75 -9.75 -5.07 -5.47
N TYR A 76 -10.33 -4.56 -6.55
CA TYR A 76 -9.75 -4.69 -7.88
C TYR A 76 -8.40 -3.98 -7.97
N ILE A 77 -8.33 -2.73 -7.51
CA ILE A 77 -7.09 -1.94 -7.56
C ILE A 77 -6.01 -2.57 -6.68
N VAL A 78 -6.32 -2.96 -5.45
CA VAL A 78 -5.32 -3.59 -4.57
C VAL A 78 -4.86 -4.94 -5.15
N GLY A 79 -5.76 -5.74 -5.66
CA GLY A 79 -5.42 -7.00 -6.33
C GLY A 79 -4.50 -6.78 -7.54
N TYR A 80 -4.81 -5.78 -8.35
CA TYR A 80 -3.99 -5.37 -9.49
C TYR A 80 -2.59 -4.93 -9.04
N LEU A 81 -2.51 -4.04 -8.06
CA LEU A 81 -1.22 -3.54 -7.54
C LEU A 81 -0.38 -4.67 -6.96
N LYS A 82 -0.96 -5.53 -6.13
CA LYS A 82 -0.24 -6.64 -5.49
C LYS A 82 0.21 -7.69 -6.50
N GLY A 83 -0.68 -8.08 -7.40
CA GLY A 83 -0.38 -9.11 -8.41
C GLY A 83 0.69 -8.66 -9.41
N LYS A 84 0.51 -7.50 -10.01
CA LYS A 84 1.46 -6.97 -11.00
C LYS A 84 2.79 -6.58 -10.38
N SER A 85 2.78 -5.95 -9.20
CA SER A 85 4.02 -5.59 -8.53
C SER A 85 4.82 -6.81 -8.10
N SER A 86 4.18 -7.89 -7.63
CA SER A 86 4.87 -9.14 -7.30
C SER A 86 5.66 -9.68 -8.50
N LEU A 87 5.02 -9.74 -9.66
CA LEU A 87 5.68 -10.21 -10.89
C LEU A 87 6.88 -9.33 -11.25
N MET A 88 6.71 -8.03 -11.18
CA MET A 88 7.78 -7.08 -11.53
C MET A 88 8.92 -7.09 -10.51
N ILE A 89 8.62 -7.23 -9.24
CA ILE A 89 9.62 -7.35 -8.16
C ILE A 89 10.45 -8.62 -8.37
N PHE A 90 9.79 -9.76 -8.59
CA PHE A 90 10.49 -11.03 -8.79
C PHE A 90 11.29 -11.08 -10.10
N ASP A 91 10.85 -10.36 -11.11
CA ASP A 91 11.60 -10.22 -12.36
C ASP A 91 12.90 -9.44 -12.17
N ARG A 92 12.84 -8.37 -11.40
CA ARG A 92 14.02 -7.52 -11.12
C ARG A 92 14.91 -8.07 -10.00
N HIS A 93 14.35 -8.80 -9.06
CA HIS A 93 15.03 -9.35 -7.88
C HIS A 93 14.78 -10.85 -7.78
N ALA A 94 15.38 -11.60 -8.71
CA ALA A 94 15.13 -13.02 -8.88
C ALA A 94 15.43 -13.86 -7.62
N ASN A 95 16.39 -13.44 -6.79
CA ASN A 95 16.70 -14.11 -5.53
C ASN A 95 15.53 -14.11 -4.53
N LEU A 96 14.61 -13.17 -4.62
CA LEU A 96 13.42 -13.13 -3.76
C LEU A 96 12.42 -14.24 -4.09
N LYS A 97 12.40 -14.73 -5.32
CA LYS A 97 11.53 -15.85 -5.72
C LYS A 97 11.70 -17.06 -4.83
N TYR A 98 12.94 -17.38 -4.48
CA TYR A 98 13.27 -18.54 -3.65
C TYR A 98 12.78 -18.37 -2.21
N LYS A 99 12.74 -17.14 -1.70
CA LYS A 99 12.25 -16.87 -0.34
C LYS A 99 10.73 -16.90 -0.24
N TYR A 100 10.02 -16.59 -1.31
CA TYR A 100 8.56 -16.40 -1.31
C TYR A 100 7.81 -17.48 -2.09
N GLY A 101 8.46 -18.56 -2.44
CA GLY A 101 7.84 -19.68 -3.13
C GLY A 101 7.30 -19.34 -4.51
N ASN A 102 7.92 -18.41 -5.21
CA ASN A 102 7.68 -18.09 -6.62
C ASN A 102 6.42 -17.30 -6.96
N ARG A 103 5.54 -16.93 -6.03
CA ARG A 103 4.22 -16.47 -6.47
C ARG A 103 3.72 -15.20 -5.82
N HIS A 104 3.98 -15.02 -4.53
CA HIS A 104 3.37 -13.93 -3.78
C HIS A 104 4.40 -13.19 -2.94
N PHE A 105 4.70 -11.98 -3.34
CA PHE A 105 5.54 -11.09 -2.56
C PHE A 105 4.80 -10.55 -1.33
N TRP A 106 3.49 -10.27 -1.50
CA TRP A 106 2.66 -9.62 -0.49
C TRP A 106 1.85 -10.61 0.33
N CYS A 107 1.56 -10.26 1.58
CA CYS A 107 0.58 -10.97 2.40
C CYS A 107 -0.78 -11.01 1.73
N ARG A 108 -1.61 -11.99 2.09
CA ARG A 108 -3.04 -11.91 1.80
C ARG A 108 -3.65 -10.77 2.59
N GLY A 109 -4.67 -10.16 2.02
CA GLY A 109 -5.38 -9.09 2.68
C GLY A 109 -4.66 -7.73 2.64
N TYR A 110 -5.34 -6.75 3.12
CA TYR A 110 -4.90 -5.38 3.22
C TYR A 110 -5.83 -4.63 4.16
N TYR A 111 -5.34 -3.53 4.72
CA TYR A 111 -6.19 -2.60 5.43
C TYR A 111 -6.65 -1.51 4.48
N VAL A 112 -7.93 -1.11 4.57
CA VAL A 112 -8.45 0.04 3.83
C VAL A 112 -9.39 0.84 4.71
N ASP A 113 -9.27 2.15 4.62
CA ASP A 113 -10.16 3.09 5.25
C ASP A 113 -10.56 4.17 4.26
N THR A 114 -11.81 4.62 4.35
CA THR A 114 -12.30 5.74 3.56
C THR A 114 -11.84 7.05 4.17
N VAL A 115 -11.54 8.00 3.30
CA VAL A 115 -10.95 9.26 3.71
C VAL A 115 -11.90 10.40 3.36
N GLY A 116 -12.15 11.27 4.34
CA GLY A 116 -12.91 12.50 4.12
C GLY A 116 -12.12 13.57 3.37
N LYS A 117 -12.66 14.78 3.34
CA LYS A 117 -12.10 15.90 2.57
C LYS A 117 -10.79 16.47 3.11
N ASN A 118 -10.42 16.17 4.34
CA ASN A 118 -9.21 16.74 4.97
C ASN A 118 -7.96 15.90 4.70
N THR A 119 -7.39 16.06 3.50
CA THR A 119 -6.19 15.35 3.07
C THR A 119 -4.98 15.63 3.95
N LYS A 120 -4.81 16.85 4.46
CA LYS A 120 -3.67 17.19 5.33
C LYS A 120 -3.63 16.39 6.61
N LYS A 121 -4.77 16.23 7.29
CA LYS A 121 -4.85 15.42 8.51
C LYS A 121 -4.47 13.97 8.27
N ILE A 122 -4.78 13.46 7.11
CA ILE A 122 -4.53 12.07 6.76
C ILE A 122 -3.09 11.85 6.36
N GLU A 123 -2.50 12.78 5.63
CA GLU A 123 -1.07 12.78 5.35
C GLU A 123 -0.26 12.79 6.66
N GLU A 124 -0.65 13.64 7.60
CA GLU A 124 -0.06 13.67 8.94
C GLU A 124 -0.27 12.37 9.70
N TYR A 125 -1.45 11.78 9.60
CA TYR A 125 -1.78 10.51 10.23
C TYR A 125 -0.91 9.37 9.70
N ILE A 126 -0.71 9.29 8.39
CA ILE A 126 0.15 8.28 7.77
C ILE A 126 1.59 8.41 8.28
N ARG A 127 2.11 9.63 8.34
CA ARG A 127 3.45 9.90 8.87
C ARG A 127 3.59 9.53 10.34
N THR A 128 2.56 9.82 11.14
CA THR A 128 2.54 9.49 12.57
C THR A 128 2.45 7.99 12.81
N GLN A 129 1.62 7.29 12.03
CA GLN A 129 1.50 5.83 12.13
C GLN A 129 2.81 5.12 11.83
N LEU A 130 3.60 5.63 10.90
CA LEU A 130 4.92 5.08 10.65
C LEU A 130 5.80 5.08 11.90
N GLN A 131 5.78 6.15 12.66
CA GLN A 131 6.56 6.26 13.91
C GLN A 131 6.03 5.33 14.98
N GLU A 132 4.72 5.21 15.11
CA GLU A 132 4.07 4.29 16.06
C GLU A 132 4.34 2.84 15.70
N ASP A 133 4.23 2.47 14.43
CA ASP A 133 4.50 1.12 13.96
C ASP A 133 5.96 0.73 14.20
N ILE A 134 6.90 1.64 13.97
CA ILE A 134 8.31 1.41 14.28
C ILE A 134 8.51 1.18 15.78
N ALA A 135 7.84 1.96 16.63
CA ALA A 135 7.92 1.80 18.07
C ALA A 135 7.30 0.48 18.52
N GLU A 136 6.16 0.09 17.99
CA GLU A 136 5.51 -1.19 18.27
C GLU A 136 6.35 -2.39 17.79
N ASP A 137 6.93 -2.30 16.60
CA ASP A 137 7.82 -3.33 16.08
C ASP A 137 9.05 -3.54 16.98
N GLN A 138 9.54 -2.50 17.63
CA GLN A 138 10.62 -2.61 18.60
C GLN A 138 10.21 -3.32 19.89
N ILE A 139 8.93 -3.25 20.24
CA ILE A 139 8.37 -3.85 21.47
C ILE A 139 7.98 -5.31 21.22
N SER A 140 7.49 -5.66 20.03
CA SER A 140 6.92 -6.98 19.76
C SER A 140 7.62 -7.74 18.65
N MET A 141 8.94 -7.76 18.62
CA MET A 141 9.70 -8.54 17.62
C MET A 141 9.38 -10.04 17.63
N LYS A 142 8.53 -10.53 18.52
CA LYS A 142 8.19 -11.95 18.68
C LYS A 142 6.79 -12.33 18.25
N GLU A 143 5.92 -11.37 18.04
CA GLU A 143 4.53 -11.65 17.65
C GLU A 143 4.21 -10.98 16.33
N TYR A 144 3.90 -11.80 15.34
CA TYR A 144 3.29 -11.31 14.11
C TYR A 144 1.91 -10.78 14.46
N ILE A 145 1.78 -9.47 14.51
CA ILE A 145 0.47 -8.82 14.61
C ILE A 145 0.02 -8.51 13.19
N ASP A 146 -0.92 -9.31 12.71
CA ASP A 146 -1.59 -9.01 11.47
C ASP A 146 -2.37 -7.69 11.65
N PRO A 147 -2.04 -6.60 10.91
CA PRO A 147 -2.79 -5.36 11.01
C PRO A 147 -4.25 -5.52 10.62
N PHE A 148 -4.60 -6.65 10.02
CA PHE A 148 -5.96 -6.97 9.62
C PHE A 148 -6.74 -7.76 10.66
N VAL A 149 -6.10 -8.27 11.70
CA VAL A 149 -6.77 -8.89 12.82
C VAL A 149 -7.10 -7.81 13.84
N GLN A 150 -8.29 -7.28 13.76
CA GLN A 150 -8.82 -6.51 14.87
C GLN A 150 -8.95 -7.45 16.07
N ASN A 151 -8.40 -7.05 17.21
CA ASN A 151 -8.68 -7.71 18.48
C ASN A 151 -10.20 -7.74 18.65
N LYS A 152 -10.80 -8.89 18.45
CA LYS A 152 -12.17 -9.13 18.87
C LYS A 152 -12.16 -9.25 20.38
N GLU A 153 -12.33 -8.15 21.07
CA GLU A 153 -12.85 -8.18 22.41
C GLU A 153 -14.36 -8.37 22.39
#